data_0604638405fd6390ff991b2f9ef6bd52
#
_entry.id   0604638405fd6390ff991b2f9ef6bd52
#
_cell.length_a   1.000
_cell.length_b   1.000
_cell.length_c   1.000
_cell.angle_alpha   90.00
_cell.angle_beta   90.00
_cell.angle_gamma   90.00
#
_symmetry.space_group_name_H-M   'P 1'
#
loop_
_entity.id
_entity.type
_entity.pdbx_description
1 polymer ?
#
loop_
_entity_poly.entity_id
_entity_poly.type
_entity_poly.pdbx_seq_one_letter_code
_entity_poly.pdbx_strand_id
1 'polypeptide(L)'
;MKQVLFCIFAILSFVGFSQETLSELLTIHNTKAIPYITAQELAMPKTKAIILDARELEEYNVSHIKKAIFVGYNSFQIDLIKNKLSNKNETIVVYCSLGIRSESIANKLKKAGYNNVFNLYGGIFEWKNNNFKVYNSEGKETDNIHAFSKEWSKWLLKGNKVY
;
A
#
# COMPACT_ATOMS: atom_id res chain seq x y z
N MET A 1 19.40 64.51 25.31
CA MET A 1 19.98 63.37 24.59
C MET A 1 18.94 62.23 24.66
N LYS A 2 18.22 61.98 23.55
CA LYS A 2 17.21 60.93 23.47
C LYS A 2 17.86 59.71 22.80
N GLN A 3 17.98 58.62 23.56
CA GLN A 3 18.41 57.33 23.02
C GLN A 3 17.23 56.69 22.30
N VAL A 4 17.40 56.44 21.00
CA VAL A 4 16.47 55.71 20.16
C VAL A 4 16.86 54.26 20.24
N LEU A 5 16.03 53.45 20.92
CA LEU A 5 16.22 51.99 21.02
C LEU A 5 15.71 51.35 19.73
N PHE A 6 16.60 50.83 18.88
CA PHE A 6 16.28 50.14 17.65
C PHE A 6 15.98 48.67 17.99
N CYS A 7 14.71 48.31 18.08
CA CYS A 7 14.31 46.91 18.20
C CYS A 7 14.36 46.26 16.82
N ILE A 8 15.41 45.47 16.54
CA ILE A 8 15.51 44.60 15.37
C ILE A 8 14.64 43.39 15.61
N PHE A 9 13.44 43.33 15.02
CA PHE A 9 12.62 42.13 14.94
C PHE A 9 13.22 41.19 13.91
N ALA A 10 13.96 40.20 14.36
CA ALA A 10 14.40 39.08 13.51
C ALA A 10 13.20 38.19 13.18
N ILE A 11 12.62 38.41 11.98
CA ILE A 11 11.60 37.50 11.45
C ILE A 11 12.34 36.21 11.02
N LEU A 12 12.37 35.23 11.89
CA LEU A 12 12.73 33.86 11.55
C LEU A 12 11.63 33.27 10.67
N SER A 13 11.85 33.33 9.36
CA SER A 13 11.04 32.59 8.38
C SER A 13 11.29 31.11 8.60
N PHE A 14 10.41 30.44 9.34
CA PHE A 14 10.34 28.98 9.36
C PHE A 14 9.91 28.53 7.97
N VAL A 15 10.86 28.14 7.13
CA VAL A 15 10.59 27.34 5.95
C VAL A 15 10.22 25.96 6.46
N GLY A 16 8.93 25.75 6.70
CA GLY A 16 8.39 24.43 7.02
C GLY A 16 8.61 23.53 5.81
N PHE A 17 9.55 22.61 5.88
CA PHE A 17 9.59 21.49 4.94
C PHE A 17 8.30 20.69 5.16
N SER A 18 7.32 20.88 4.27
CA SER A 18 6.15 20.02 4.24
C SER A 18 6.63 18.59 3.93
N GLN A 19 6.43 17.69 4.88
CA GLN A 19 6.71 16.28 4.65
C GLN A 19 5.70 15.76 3.64
N GLU A 20 6.19 15.14 2.56
CA GLU A 20 5.35 14.50 1.55
C GLU A 20 4.33 13.55 2.21
N THR A 21 3.07 13.70 1.85
CA THR A 21 2.01 12.81 2.34
C THR A 21 1.87 11.57 1.45
N LEU A 22 1.34 10.48 2.01
CA LEU A 22 1.04 9.26 1.23
C LEU A 22 0.09 9.57 0.05
N SER A 23 -0.87 10.46 0.24
CA SER A 23 -1.81 10.89 -0.81
C SER A 23 -1.11 11.61 -1.96
N GLU A 24 -0.17 12.49 -1.67
CA GLU A 24 0.66 13.18 -2.67
C GLU A 24 1.52 12.17 -3.43
N LEU A 25 2.22 11.27 -2.71
CA LEU A 25 3.01 10.20 -3.32
C LEU A 25 2.17 9.38 -4.30
N LEU A 26 1.01 8.88 -3.86
CA LEU A 26 0.14 8.07 -4.72
C LEU A 26 -0.45 8.88 -5.89
N THR A 27 -0.62 10.18 -5.73
CA THR A 27 -1.08 11.06 -6.84
C THR A 27 0.00 11.22 -7.92
N ILE A 28 1.28 11.22 -7.53
CA ILE A 28 2.41 11.31 -8.47
C ILE A 28 2.59 10.00 -9.25
N HIS A 29 2.44 8.85 -8.58
CA HIS A 29 2.78 7.56 -9.16
C HIS A 29 1.62 6.80 -9.79
N ASN A 30 0.37 7.10 -9.42
CA ASN A 30 -0.82 6.38 -9.86
C ASN A 30 -1.69 7.24 -10.77
N THR A 31 -2.36 6.57 -11.71
CA THR A 31 -3.25 7.21 -12.69
C THR A 31 -4.66 7.47 -12.14
N LYS A 32 -4.97 6.96 -10.96
CA LYS A 32 -6.32 6.96 -10.34
C LYS A 32 -7.37 6.20 -11.18
N ALA A 33 -6.94 5.33 -12.08
CA ALA A 33 -7.84 4.53 -12.93
C ALA A 33 -8.52 3.41 -12.15
N ILE A 34 -7.97 3.02 -11.00
CA ILE A 34 -8.48 1.99 -10.11
C ILE A 34 -8.96 2.64 -8.80
N PRO A 35 -10.20 2.39 -8.36
CA PRO A 35 -10.68 2.90 -7.09
C PRO A 35 -9.87 2.32 -5.93
N TYR A 36 -9.66 3.14 -4.90
CA TYR A 36 -9.06 2.68 -3.66
C TYR A 36 -10.09 2.05 -2.73
N ILE A 37 -9.60 1.10 -1.92
CA ILE A 37 -10.26 0.61 -0.70
C ILE A 37 -9.29 0.84 0.46
N THR A 38 -9.79 1.29 1.60
CA THR A 38 -8.98 1.48 2.80
C THR A 38 -8.74 0.16 3.54
N ALA A 39 -7.73 0.13 4.41
CA ALA A 39 -7.46 -1.03 5.26
C ALA A 39 -8.65 -1.35 6.18
N GLN A 40 -9.32 -0.32 6.69
CA GLN A 40 -10.50 -0.47 7.55
C GLN A 40 -11.68 -1.08 6.80
N GLU A 41 -11.97 -0.60 5.59
CA GLU A 41 -13.04 -1.16 4.75
C GLU A 41 -12.76 -2.61 4.37
N LEU A 42 -11.52 -2.94 3.99
CA LEU A 42 -11.12 -4.30 3.67
C LEU A 42 -11.24 -5.24 4.89
N ALA A 43 -10.92 -4.75 6.08
CA ALA A 43 -10.98 -5.53 7.32
C ALA A 43 -12.43 -5.74 7.85
N MET A 44 -13.44 -5.06 7.31
CA MET A 44 -14.81 -5.22 7.76
C MET A 44 -15.30 -6.66 7.51
N PRO A 45 -15.99 -7.30 8.47
CA PRO A 45 -16.51 -8.68 8.30
C PRO A 45 -17.45 -8.87 7.11
N LYS A 46 -18.14 -7.79 6.71
CA LYS A 46 -19.04 -7.78 5.55
C LYS A 46 -18.31 -7.70 4.20
N THR A 47 -17.06 -7.26 4.18
CA THR A 47 -16.26 -7.14 2.97
C THR A 47 -15.77 -8.52 2.56
N LYS A 48 -16.39 -9.09 1.54
CA LYS A 48 -15.95 -10.36 0.93
C LYS A 48 -15.13 -10.03 -0.30
N ALA A 49 -13.81 -10.15 -0.20
CA ALA A 49 -12.92 -9.86 -1.30
C ALA A 49 -11.87 -10.96 -1.47
N ILE A 50 -11.49 -11.20 -2.71
CA ILE A 50 -10.29 -11.96 -3.06
C ILE A 50 -9.12 -10.98 -2.97
N ILE A 51 -8.15 -11.28 -2.12
CA ILE A 51 -7.00 -10.42 -1.87
C ILE A 51 -5.82 -10.95 -2.67
N LEU A 52 -5.22 -10.11 -3.51
CA LEU A 52 -4.07 -10.44 -4.34
C LEU A 52 -2.83 -9.65 -3.90
N ASP A 53 -1.74 -10.36 -3.60
CA ASP A 53 -0.45 -9.77 -3.28
C ASP A 53 0.39 -9.62 -4.54
N ALA A 54 0.60 -8.39 -4.97
CA ALA A 54 1.38 -8.02 -6.14
C ALA A 54 2.82 -7.60 -5.79
N ARG A 55 3.36 -8.07 -4.69
CA ARG A 55 4.77 -7.90 -4.33
C ARG A 55 5.61 -9.05 -4.89
N GLU A 56 6.91 -9.00 -4.68
CA GLU A 56 7.77 -10.13 -5.01
C GLU A 56 7.67 -11.25 -3.94
N LEU A 57 8.12 -12.45 -4.31
CA LEU A 57 7.95 -13.65 -3.47
C LEU A 57 8.66 -13.51 -2.11
N GLU A 58 9.82 -12.87 -2.10
CA GLU A 58 10.59 -12.61 -0.87
C GLU A 58 9.79 -11.74 0.10
N GLU A 59 9.12 -10.69 -0.41
CA GLU A 59 8.27 -9.81 0.39
C GLU A 59 7.05 -10.56 0.96
N TYR A 60 6.42 -11.39 0.12
CA TYR A 60 5.27 -12.22 0.52
C TYR A 60 5.66 -13.23 1.61
N ASN A 61 6.83 -13.85 1.50
CA ASN A 61 7.30 -14.86 2.46
C ASN A 61 7.62 -14.26 3.83
N VAL A 62 8.09 -13.01 3.89
CA VAL A 62 8.28 -12.31 5.17
C VAL A 62 6.94 -12.16 5.89
N SER A 63 5.95 -11.62 5.21
CA SER A 63 4.57 -11.58 5.69
C SER A 63 3.58 -11.13 4.62
N HIS A 64 2.32 -11.50 4.78
CA HIS A 64 1.22 -11.16 3.89
C HIS A 64 -0.10 -11.01 4.66
N ILE A 65 -1.09 -10.38 4.04
CA ILE A 65 -2.46 -10.29 4.57
C ILE A 65 -3.07 -11.70 4.55
N LYS A 66 -3.80 -12.06 5.60
CA LYS A 66 -4.40 -13.40 5.75
C LYS A 66 -5.21 -13.79 4.51
N LYS A 67 -4.98 -15.00 3.98
CA LYS A 67 -5.62 -15.52 2.76
C LYS A 67 -5.29 -14.78 1.47
N ALA A 68 -4.33 -13.85 1.47
CA ALA A 68 -3.88 -13.24 0.24
C ALA A 68 -3.27 -14.28 -0.70
N ILE A 69 -3.62 -14.19 -1.97
CA ILE A 69 -3.06 -15.03 -3.04
C ILE A 69 -1.86 -14.29 -3.61
N PHE A 70 -0.70 -14.93 -3.59
CA PHE A 70 0.48 -14.39 -4.25
C PHE A 70 0.28 -14.40 -5.77
N VAL A 71 0.52 -13.24 -6.41
CA VAL A 71 0.44 -13.10 -7.86
C VAL A 71 1.70 -12.50 -8.47
N GLY A 72 2.57 -11.89 -7.65
CA GLY A 72 3.80 -11.26 -8.08
C GLY A 72 3.58 -9.95 -8.85
N TYR A 73 4.66 -9.22 -9.07
CA TYR A 73 4.65 -8.04 -9.92
C TYR A 73 5.37 -8.29 -11.23
N ASN A 74 6.67 -8.63 -11.17
CA ASN A 74 7.48 -8.93 -12.36
C ASN A 74 7.06 -10.24 -13.02
N SER A 75 6.63 -11.22 -12.24
CA SER A 75 6.18 -12.54 -12.72
C SER A 75 4.67 -12.64 -12.97
N PHE A 76 3.92 -11.53 -12.90
CA PHE A 76 2.46 -11.54 -13.04
C PHE A 76 1.99 -12.07 -14.40
N GLN A 77 1.15 -13.10 -14.36
CA GLN A 77 0.53 -13.71 -15.54
C GLN A 77 -1.00 -13.69 -15.42
N ILE A 78 -1.64 -12.89 -16.26
CA ILE A 78 -3.10 -12.70 -16.23
C ILE A 78 -3.87 -14.00 -16.50
N ASP A 79 -3.33 -14.90 -17.32
CA ASP A 79 -4.01 -16.14 -17.66
C ASP A 79 -4.07 -17.12 -16.49
N LEU A 80 -3.08 -17.10 -15.59
CA LEU A 80 -3.15 -17.86 -14.33
C LEU A 80 -4.29 -17.36 -13.43
N ILE A 81 -4.54 -16.06 -13.44
CA ILE A 81 -5.65 -15.47 -12.69
C ILE A 81 -6.98 -15.83 -13.32
N LYS A 82 -7.12 -15.74 -14.66
CA LYS A 82 -8.36 -16.14 -15.37
C LYS A 82 -8.74 -17.59 -15.09
N ASN A 83 -7.76 -18.48 -15.01
CA ASN A 83 -7.99 -19.89 -14.70
C ASN A 83 -8.45 -20.13 -13.26
N LYS A 84 -8.02 -19.28 -12.31
CA LYS A 84 -8.40 -19.40 -10.90
C LYS A 84 -9.69 -18.66 -10.56
N LEU A 85 -9.96 -17.53 -11.21
CA LEU A 85 -11.05 -16.61 -10.91
C LEU A 85 -11.95 -16.47 -12.15
N SER A 86 -12.88 -17.41 -12.31
CA SER A 86 -13.79 -17.43 -13.45
C SER A 86 -14.90 -16.37 -13.35
N ASN A 87 -15.35 -16.03 -12.14
CA ASN A 87 -16.38 -15.03 -11.93
C ASN A 87 -15.80 -13.62 -12.00
N LYS A 88 -16.14 -12.88 -13.04
CA LYS A 88 -15.66 -11.51 -13.30
C LYS A 88 -16.27 -10.44 -12.40
N ASN A 89 -17.32 -10.78 -11.65
CA ASN A 89 -18.02 -9.86 -10.78
C ASN A 89 -17.59 -9.97 -9.31
N GLU A 90 -16.68 -10.86 -8.97
CA GLU A 90 -16.12 -10.91 -7.62
C GLU A 90 -15.34 -9.65 -7.27
N THR A 91 -15.42 -9.24 -6.03
CA THR A 91 -14.61 -8.14 -5.52
C THR A 91 -13.16 -8.61 -5.36
N ILE A 92 -12.25 -7.94 -6.05
CA ILE A 92 -10.82 -8.21 -6.01
C ILE A 92 -10.11 -6.99 -5.44
N VAL A 93 -9.30 -7.21 -4.42
CA VAL A 93 -8.41 -6.17 -3.85
C VAL A 93 -6.98 -6.55 -4.11
N VAL A 94 -6.26 -5.71 -4.84
CA VAL A 94 -4.83 -5.89 -5.10
C VAL A 94 -4.03 -4.99 -4.19
N TYR A 95 -2.96 -5.49 -3.61
CA TYR A 95 -2.04 -4.67 -2.83
C TYR A 95 -0.58 -4.95 -3.17
N CYS A 96 0.27 -3.97 -2.85
CA CYS A 96 1.72 -4.12 -2.75
C CYS A 96 2.21 -3.46 -1.45
N SER A 97 3.44 -2.94 -1.42
CA SER A 97 3.94 -2.26 -0.22
C SER A 97 3.18 -0.97 0.08
N LEU A 98 2.93 -0.11 -0.95
CA LEU A 98 2.30 1.22 -0.81
C LEU A 98 1.06 1.44 -1.71
N GLY A 99 0.81 0.56 -2.69
CA GLY A 99 -0.30 0.76 -3.63
C GLY A 99 0.12 1.28 -5.02
N ILE A 100 1.42 1.29 -5.35
CA ILE A 100 1.93 1.75 -6.65
C ILE A 100 1.97 0.58 -7.64
N ARG A 101 2.74 -0.47 -7.36
CA ARG A 101 2.82 -1.68 -8.21
C ARG A 101 1.46 -2.35 -8.40
N SER A 102 0.66 -2.39 -7.34
CA SER A 102 -0.68 -2.99 -7.34
C SER A 102 -1.66 -2.29 -8.26
N GLU A 103 -1.56 -0.98 -8.49
CA GLU A 103 -2.41 -0.30 -9.47
C GLU A 103 -2.18 -0.82 -10.89
N SER A 104 -0.92 -1.06 -11.26
CA SER A 104 -0.59 -1.65 -12.57
C SER A 104 -1.22 -3.03 -12.75
N ILE A 105 -1.14 -3.90 -11.72
CA ILE A 105 -1.75 -5.23 -11.75
C ILE A 105 -3.28 -5.13 -11.78
N ALA A 106 -3.87 -4.26 -10.97
CA ALA A 106 -5.31 -4.02 -10.95
C ALA A 106 -5.84 -3.52 -12.31
N ASN A 107 -5.08 -2.66 -13.00
CA ASN A 107 -5.39 -2.24 -14.37
C ASN A 107 -5.38 -3.41 -15.37
N LYS A 108 -4.42 -4.34 -15.25
CA LYS A 108 -4.38 -5.55 -16.10
C LYS A 108 -5.63 -6.42 -15.86
N LEU A 109 -6.07 -6.57 -14.60
CA LEU A 109 -7.30 -7.29 -14.25
C LEU A 109 -8.53 -6.61 -14.84
N LYS A 110 -8.65 -5.28 -14.69
CA LYS A 110 -9.77 -4.51 -15.25
C LYS A 110 -9.84 -4.66 -16.77
N LYS A 111 -8.71 -4.56 -17.47
CA LYS A 111 -8.62 -4.81 -18.93
C LYS A 111 -8.98 -6.25 -19.33
N ALA A 112 -8.79 -7.22 -18.44
CA ALA A 112 -9.20 -8.61 -18.62
C ALA A 112 -10.68 -8.87 -18.31
N GLY A 113 -11.46 -7.81 -17.99
CA GLY A 113 -12.92 -7.86 -17.81
C GLY A 113 -13.37 -8.12 -16.37
N TYR A 114 -12.49 -7.98 -15.36
CA TYR A 114 -12.93 -8.00 -13.96
C TYR A 114 -13.57 -6.65 -13.59
N ASN A 115 -14.80 -6.67 -13.10
CA ASN A 115 -15.62 -5.46 -12.92
C ASN A 115 -15.33 -4.75 -11.59
N ASN A 116 -15.09 -5.50 -10.51
CA ASN A 116 -14.97 -4.98 -9.14
C ASN A 116 -13.52 -5.11 -8.64
N VAL A 117 -12.61 -4.32 -9.20
CA VAL A 117 -11.19 -4.33 -8.85
C VAL A 117 -10.84 -3.06 -8.10
N PHE A 118 -10.20 -3.22 -6.95
CA PHE A 118 -9.76 -2.15 -6.06
C PHE A 118 -8.25 -2.25 -5.79
N ASN A 119 -7.63 -1.11 -5.50
CA ASN A 119 -6.27 -1.00 -5.02
C ASN A 119 -6.29 -0.69 -3.51
N LEU A 120 -5.57 -1.46 -2.69
CA LEU A 120 -5.49 -1.17 -1.26
C LEU A 120 -4.67 0.10 -1.03
N TYR A 121 -5.33 1.15 -0.51
CA TYR A 121 -4.69 2.43 -0.21
C TYR A 121 -3.54 2.24 0.79
N GLY A 122 -2.34 2.68 0.41
CA GLY A 122 -1.13 2.52 1.22
C GLY A 122 -0.64 1.09 1.38
N GLY A 123 -1.25 0.11 0.71
CA GLY A 123 -0.82 -1.29 0.65
C GLY A 123 -0.68 -1.95 2.02
N ILE A 124 0.26 -2.91 2.13
CA ILE A 124 0.50 -3.63 3.38
C ILE A 124 1.10 -2.73 4.47
N PHE A 125 1.75 -1.61 4.08
CA PHE A 125 2.28 -0.67 5.07
C PHE A 125 1.14 0.01 5.83
N GLU A 126 0.15 0.54 5.11
CA GLU A 126 -1.02 1.17 5.75
C GLU A 126 -1.88 0.15 6.50
N TRP A 127 -2.00 -1.09 5.98
CA TRP A 127 -2.60 -2.21 6.70
C TRP A 127 -1.94 -2.41 8.07
N LYS A 128 -0.60 -2.49 8.13
CA LYS A 128 0.14 -2.66 9.39
C LYS A 128 0.10 -1.42 10.29
N ASN A 129 0.19 -0.22 9.71
CA ASN A 129 0.09 1.04 10.44
C ASN A 129 -1.24 1.16 11.20
N ASN A 130 -2.32 0.57 10.66
CA ASN A 130 -3.63 0.47 11.30
C ASN A 130 -3.77 -0.73 12.25
N ASN A 131 -2.67 -1.37 12.66
CA ASN A 131 -2.59 -2.51 13.58
C ASN A 131 -3.29 -3.78 13.10
N PHE A 132 -3.53 -3.94 11.81
CA PHE A 132 -4.05 -5.19 11.28
C PHE A 132 -2.96 -6.25 11.22
N LYS A 133 -3.38 -7.50 11.43
CA LYS A 133 -2.48 -8.66 11.51
C LYS A 133 -1.95 -9.07 10.14
N VAL A 134 -0.70 -9.49 10.11
CA VAL A 134 -0.06 -10.12 8.97
C VAL A 134 0.52 -11.46 9.37
N TYR A 135 0.75 -12.33 8.39
CA TYR A 135 1.10 -13.73 8.62
C TYR A 135 2.31 -14.10 7.74
N ASN A 136 3.25 -14.85 8.30
CA ASN A 136 4.39 -15.34 7.55
C ASN A 136 4.01 -16.53 6.66
N SER A 137 4.98 -17.10 5.91
CA SER A 137 4.79 -18.25 5.03
C SER A 137 4.34 -19.54 5.76
N GLU A 138 4.56 -19.62 7.08
CA GLU A 138 4.06 -20.73 7.92
C GLU A 138 2.63 -20.50 8.43
N GLY A 139 2.00 -19.38 8.07
CA GLY A 139 0.67 -19.00 8.54
C GLY A 139 0.63 -18.50 9.99
N LYS A 140 1.79 -18.20 10.59
CA LYS A 140 1.90 -17.64 11.94
C LYS A 140 1.82 -16.12 11.88
N GLU A 141 1.11 -15.50 12.83
CA GLU A 141 1.09 -14.05 13.00
C GLU A 141 2.51 -13.52 13.26
N THR A 142 2.86 -12.41 12.64
CA THR A 142 4.17 -11.79 12.78
C THR A 142 4.06 -10.26 12.74
N ASP A 143 5.08 -9.58 13.28
CA ASP A 143 5.24 -8.12 13.15
C ASP A 143 6.26 -7.74 12.08
N ASN A 144 6.89 -8.71 11.43
CA ASN A 144 7.87 -8.46 10.39
C ASN A 144 7.19 -8.06 9.08
N ILE A 145 7.65 -6.96 8.48
CA ILE A 145 7.21 -6.49 7.17
C ILE A 145 8.45 -6.23 6.32
N HIS A 146 8.47 -6.80 5.11
CA HIS A 146 9.50 -6.43 4.14
C HIS A 146 9.29 -4.99 3.69
N ALA A 147 10.26 -4.12 4.00
CA ALA A 147 10.15 -2.68 3.86
C ALA A 147 10.48 -2.17 2.44
N PHE A 148 10.71 -3.09 1.49
CA PHE A 148 11.06 -2.87 0.10
C PHE A 148 12.44 -2.21 -0.07
N SER A 149 12.63 -0.98 0.44
CA SER A 149 13.91 -0.28 0.49
C SER A 149 13.97 0.67 1.68
N LYS A 150 15.16 1.16 2.01
CA LYS A 150 15.34 2.16 3.07
C LYS A 150 14.55 3.44 2.80
N GLU A 151 14.48 3.87 1.55
CA GLU A 151 13.75 5.06 1.13
C GLU A 151 12.24 4.92 1.38
N TRP A 152 11.66 3.80 0.93
CA TRP A 152 10.23 3.53 1.08
C TRP A 152 9.83 3.15 2.50
N SER A 153 10.78 2.69 3.31
CA SER A 153 10.52 2.27 4.69
C SER A 153 10.04 3.39 5.62
N LYS A 154 10.19 4.66 5.24
CA LYS A 154 9.66 5.81 5.99
C LYS A 154 8.13 5.76 6.15
N TRP A 155 7.44 5.09 5.21
CA TRP A 155 5.98 4.94 5.22
C TRP A 155 5.48 3.80 6.10
N LEU A 156 6.35 2.88 6.51
CA LEU A 156 6.03 1.82 7.46
C LEU A 156 6.31 2.31 8.87
N LEU A 157 5.25 2.72 9.58
CA LEU A 157 5.34 3.33 10.91
C LEU A 157 5.26 2.30 12.04
N LYS A 158 4.69 1.10 11.76
CA LYS A 158 4.52 0.02 12.73
C LYS A 158 5.02 -1.31 12.18
N GLY A 159 5.48 -2.17 13.10
CA GLY A 159 6.09 -3.45 12.76
C GLY A 159 7.59 -3.39 12.61
N ASN A 160 8.20 -4.56 12.45
CA ASN A 160 9.64 -4.73 12.30
C ASN A 160 10.00 -4.68 10.81
N LYS A 161 10.86 -3.76 10.42
CA LYS A 161 11.33 -3.61 9.03
C LYS A 161 12.34 -4.69 8.68
N VAL A 162 12.05 -5.49 7.65
CA VAL A 162 12.96 -6.50 7.07
C VAL A 162 13.35 -6.03 5.67
N TYR A 163 14.59 -6.30 5.23
CA TYR A 163 15.14 -5.91 3.93
C TYR A 163 15.72 -7.11 3.21
#